data_176eac43184544136f90e85dfa110abd
#
_entry.id   176eac43184544136f90e85dfa110abd
#
_cell.length_a   1.000
_cell.length_b   1.000
_cell.length_c   1.000
_cell.angle_alpha   90.00
_cell.angle_beta   90.00
_cell.angle_gamma   90.00
#
_symmetry.space_group_name_H-M   'P 1'
#
loop_
_entity.id
_entity.type
_entity.pdbx_description
1 polymer ?
#
loop_
_entity_poly.entity_id
_entity_poly.type
_entity_poly.pdbx_seq_one_letter_code
_entity_poly.pdbx_strand_id
1 'polypeptide(L)'
;EITGSWTTVGAMGLCLLGTMSFCTGNMISTATQRRDLPVIGTTAWGMLYGAGFMVVVSLLRGHEFGIELSWRYIGGGLWLAVFSSVVAFSSYLTLLGRIGASRAAYATAIFPPFALLISTAAEGYQWSGYAFIGLPMVLLGIIIINLRAARA
;
A
#
# COMPACT_ATOMS: atom_id res chain seq x y z
N GLU A 1 -12.25 -21.29 3.22
CA GLU A 1 -13.07 -21.59 4.43
C GLU A 1 -13.27 -20.30 5.20
N ILE A 2 -14.39 -19.62 4.93
CA ILE A 2 -14.87 -18.54 5.78
C ILE A 2 -15.67 -19.22 6.90
N THR A 3 -14.97 -19.82 7.82
CA THR A 3 -15.59 -20.25 9.07
C THR A 3 -15.86 -18.99 9.89
N GLY A 4 -17.13 -18.72 10.16
CA GLY A 4 -17.63 -17.54 10.86
C GLY A 4 -17.18 -17.47 12.33
N SER A 5 -15.86 -17.35 12.53
CA SER A 5 -15.28 -17.06 13.84
C SER A 5 -15.26 -15.55 14.04
N TRP A 6 -15.52 -15.11 15.26
CA TRP A 6 -15.39 -13.71 15.70
C TRP A 6 -14.02 -13.11 15.33
N THR A 7 -12.97 -13.93 15.25
CA THR A 7 -11.65 -13.55 14.78
C THR A 7 -11.63 -13.13 13.32
N THR A 8 -12.37 -13.81 12.45
CA THR A 8 -12.49 -13.47 11.02
C THR A 8 -13.22 -12.15 10.82
N VAL A 9 -14.31 -11.93 11.55
CA VAL A 9 -15.06 -10.66 11.52
C VAL A 9 -14.19 -9.50 12.01
N GLY A 10 -13.44 -9.71 13.10
CA GLY A 10 -12.51 -8.72 13.62
C GLY A 10 -11.39 -8.40 12.62
N ALA A 11 -10.82 -9.41 11.97
CA ALA A 11 -9.81 -9.22 10.93
C ALA A 11 -10.36 -8.43 9.73
N MET A 12 -11.56 -8.74 9.27
CA MET A 12 -12.23 -7.98 8.19
C MET A 12 -12.47 -6.52 8.58
N GLY A 13 -12.89 -6.28 9.83
CA GLY A 13 -13.06 -4.93 10.38
C GLY A 13 -11.76 -4.13 10.38
N LEU A 14 -10.65 -4.75 10.79
CA LEU A 14 -9.31 -4.13 10.76
C LEU A 14 -8.85 -3.83 9.33
N CYS A 15 -9.08 -4.75 8.39
CA CYS A 15 -8.77 -4.52 6.97
C CYS A 15 -9.58 -3.34 6.40
N LEU A 16 -10.87 -3.25 6.75
CA LEU A 16 -11.72 -2.13 6.34
C LEU A 16 -11.20 -0.81 6.89
N LEU A 17 -10.89 -0.74 8.18
CA LEU A 17 -10.31 0.45 8.81
C LEU A 17 -8.98 0.84 8.18
N GLY A 18 -8.11 -0.13 7.89
CA GLY A 18 -6.85 0.11 7.19
C GLY A 18 -7.06 0.71 5.80
N THR A 19 -8.00 0.16 5.02
CA THR A 19 -8.35 0.68 3.70
C THR A 19 -8.93 2.08 3.76
N MET A 20 -9.82 2.36 4.70
CA MET A 20 -10.38 3.71 4.91
C MET A 20 -9.29 4.72 5.29
N SER A 21 -8.37 4.33 6.18
CA SER A 21 -7.22 5.16 6.58
C SER A 21 -6.30 5.46 5.39
N PHE A 22 -6.01 4.46 4.56
CA PHE A 22 -5.24 4.62 3.32
C PHE A 22 -5.93 5.58 2.34
N CYS A 23 -7.22 5.42 2.10
CA CYS A 23 -7.99 6.31 1.21
C CYS A 23 -8.00 7.75 1.74
N THR A 24 -8.21 7.92 3.05
CA THR A 24 -8.18 9.23 3.71
C THR A 24 -6.81 9.88 3.57
N GLY A 25 -5.73 9.14 3.78
CA GLY A 25 -4.35 9.61 3.58
C GLY A 25 -4.09 10.11 2.15
N ASN A 26 -4.57 9.37 1.15
CA ASN A 26 -4.47 9.78 -0.26
C ASN A 26 -5.25 11.07 -0.55
N MET A 27 -6.44 11.24 0.04
CA MET A 27 -7.23 12.46 -0.12
C MET A 27 -6.54 13.66 0.54
N ILE A 28 -6.00 13.49 1.74
CA ILE A 28 -5.23 14.51 2.44
C ILE A 28 -3.99 14.89 1.64
N SER A 29 -3.24 13.92 1.12
CA SER A 29 -2.07 14.18 0.28
C SER A 29 -2.44 15.00 -0.96
N THR A 30 -3.54 14.67 -1.63
CA THR A 30 -4.01 15.44 -2.77
C THR A 30 -4.40 16.87 -2.36
N ALA A 31 -5.06 17.04 -1.22
CA ALA A 31 -5.48 18.36 -0.72
C ALA A 31 -4.28 19.24 -0.31
N THR A 32 -3.24 18.65 0.29
CA THR A 32 -2.01 19.38 0.66
C THR A 32 -1.21 19.80 -0.57
N GLN A 33 -1.14 18.96 -1.60
CA GLN A 33 -0.49 19.30 -2.86
C GLN A 33 -1.21 20.43 -3.62
N ARG A 34 -2.53 20.51 -3.53
CA ARG A 34 -3.30 21.65 -4.08
C ARG A 34 -3.03 22.97 -3.39
N ARG A 35 -2.39 22.94 -2.22
CA ARG A 35 -1.92 24.11 -1.46
C ARG A 35 -0.42 24.38 -1.65
N ASP A 36 0.17 23.81 -2.71
CA ASP A 36 1.59 23.94 -3.06
C ASP A 36 2.56 23.45 -1.97
N LEU A 37 2.09 22.57 -1.08
CA LEU A 37 2.97 21.97 -0.06
C LEU A 37 3.81 20.85 -0.68
N PRO A 38 5.12 20.77 -0.38
CA PRO A 38 6.02 19.80 -0.98
C PRO A 38 5.67 18.37 -0.53
N VAL A 39 5.49 17.48 -1.49
CA VAL A 39 5.12 16.06 -1.26
C VAL A 39 6.09 15.38 -0.30
N ILE A 40 7.41 15.55 -0.52
CA ILE A 40 8.45 14.90 0.29
C ILE A 40 8.38 15.37 1.74
N GLY A 41 8.22 16.67 1.97
CA GLY A 41 8.16 17.24 3.32
C GLY A 41 6.92 16.77 4.09
N THR A 42 5.74 16.85 3.46
CA THR A 42 4.48 16.41 4.10
C THR A 42 4.48 14.90 4.36
N THR A 43 5.05 14.11 3.45
CA THR A 43 5.20 12.66 3.61
C THR A 43 6.16 12.31 4.74
N ALA A 44 7.32 12.98 4.81
CA ALA A 44 8.31 12.75 5.87
C ALA A 44 7.72 13.01 7.26
N TRP A 45 7.00 14.12 7.45
CA TRP A 45 6.30 14.40 8.70
C TRP A 45 5.21 13.37 8.99
N GLY A 46 4.41 12.98 8.00
CA GLY A 46 3.39 11.94 8.15
C GLY A 46 3.98 10.59 8.59
N MET A 47 5.09 10.18 7.97
CA MET A 47 5.81 8.96 8.35
C MET A 47 6.41 9.04 9.76
N LEU A 48 6.95 10.19 10.15
CA LEU A 48 7.50 10.39 11.50
C LEU A 48 6.41 10.26 12.57
N TYR A 49 5.27 10.91 12.37
CA TYR A 49 4.12 10.77 13.30
C TYR A 49 3.56 9.35 13.31
N GLY A 50 3.45 8.71 12.15
CA GLY A 50 3.01 7.32 12.03
C GLY A 50 3.94 6.36 12.75
N ALA A 51 5.26 6.51 12.58
CA ALA A 51 6.26 5.72 13.28
C ALA A 51 6.18 5.94 14.80
N GLY A 52 6.08 7.19 15.26
CA GLY A 52 5.90 7.52 16.69
C GLY A 52 4.65 6.87 17.27
N PHE A 53 3.54 6.95 16.57
CA PHE A 53 2.29 6.29 16.98
C PHE A 53 2.45 4.77 17.08
N MET A 54 3.09 4.13 16.11
CA MET A 54 3.34 2.68 16.14
C MET A 54 4.25 2.26 17.30
N VAL A 55 5.28 3.05 17.61
CA VAL A 55 6.14 2.81 18.80
C VAL A 55 5.32 2.88 20.08
N VAL A 56 4.49 3.91 20.25
CA VAL A 56 3.63 4.04 21.44
C VAL A 56 2.67 2.86 21.58
N VAL A 57 1.99 2.47 20.51
CA VAL A 57 1.06 1.33 20.51
C VAL A 57 1.79 0.03 20.84
N SER A 58 3.00 -0.17 20.31
CA SER A 58 3.82 -1.35 20.58
C SER A 58 4.25 -1.45 22.05
N LEU A 59 4.67 -0.32 22.63
CA LEU A 59 5.00 -0.24 24.07
C LEU A 59 3.79 -0.53 24.95
N LEU A 60 2.62 0.05 24.63
CA LEU A 60 1.39 -0.19 25.37
C LEU A 60 0.91 -1.66 25.32
N ARG A 61 1.25 -2.35 24.24
CA ARG A 61 0.97 -3.80 24.09
C ARG A 61 2.02 -4.70 24.73
N GLY A 62 3.07 -4.15 25.32
CA GLY A 62 4.12 -4.92 25.97
C GLY A 62 5.00 -5.70 24.99
N HIS A 63 5.07 -5.28 23.72
CA HIS A 63 5.98 -5.92 22.77
C HIS A 63 7.42 -5.53 23.05
N GLU A 64 8.29 -6.53 23.18
CA GLU A 64 9.72 -6.33 23.27
C GLU A 64 10.28 -5.98 21.89
N PHE A 65 11.11 -4.92 21.84
CA PHE A 65 11.81 -4.55 20.63
C PHE A 65 13.10 -5.37 20.50
N GLY A 66 13.00 -6.48 19.78
CA GLY A 66 14.19 -7.23 19.38
C GLY A 66 14.74 -6.68 18.07
N ILE A 67 15.91 -6.05 18.10
CA ILE A 67 16.62 -5.62 16.89
C ILE A 67 17.67 -6.67 16.59
N GLU A 68 17.49 -7.40 15.50
CA GLU A 68 18.51 -8.32 15.01
C GLU A 68 19.59 -7.52 14.27
N LEU A 69 20.78 -7.42 14.86
CA LEU A 69 21.93 -6.69 14.29
C LEU A 69 22.64 -7.52 13.19
N SER A 70 21.87 -8.16 12.30
CA SER A 70 22.46 -8.83 11.16
C SER A 70 22.56 -7.87 9.99
N TRP A 71 23.61 -7.99 9.18
CA TRP A 71 23.78 -7.18 7.96
C TRP A 71 22.60 -7.34 7.00
N ARG A 72 22.01 -8.53 6.94
CA ARG A 72 20.82 -8.80 6.10
C ARG A 72 19.60 -8.05 6.60
N TYR A 73 19.39 -7.99 7.90
CA TYR A 73 18.26 -7.28 8.51
C TYR A 73 18.39 -5.75 8.31
N ILE A 74 19.55 -5.20 8.65
CA ILE A 74 19.81 -3.76 8.53
C ILE A 74 19.81 -3.34 7.06
N GLY A 75 20.53 -4.09 6.20
CA GLY A 75 20.61 -3.78 4.77
C GLY A 75 19.24 -3.91 4.07
N GLY A 76 18.46 -4.94 4.39
CA GLY A 76 17.09 -5.11 3.89
C GLY A 76 16.16 -4.00 4.37
N GLY A 77 16.25 -3.63 5.64
CA GLY A 77 15.48 -2.52 6.22
C GLY A 77 15.80 -1.18 5.56
N LEU A 78 17.07 -0.87 5.36
CA LEU A 78 17.51 0.36 4.66
C LEU A 78 17.07 0.36 3.19
N TRP A 79 17.20 -0.76 2.50
CA TRP A 79 16.72 -0.91 1.14
C TRP A 79 15.21 -0.61 1.05
N LEU A 80 14.40 -1.25 1.89
CA LEU A 80 12.96 -1.00 1.95
C LEU A 80 12.64 0.45 2.32
N ALA A 81 13.32 1.03 3.29
CA ALA A 81 13.10 2.42 3.69
C ALA A 81 13.39 3.39 2.54
N VAL A 82 14.49 3.23 1.82
CA VAL A 82 14.86 4.14 0.72
C VAL A 82 13.99 3.88 -0.51
N PHE A 83 13.95 2.66 -1.02
CA PHE A 83 13.29 2.39 -2.30
C PHE A 83 11.77 2.33 -2.19
N SER A 84 11.20 1.70 -1.17
CA SER A 84 9.74 1.63 -1.02
C SER A 84 9.17 2.93 -0.47
N SER A 85 9.75 3.49 0.59
CA SER A 85 9.16 4.64 1.27
C SER A 85 9.53 5.95 0.58
N VAL A 86 10.82 6.19 0.28
CA VAL A 86 11.21 7.47 -0.31
C VAL A 86 10.92 7.48 -1.81
N VAL A 87 11.43 6.51 -2.58
CA VAL A 87 11.31 6.56 -4.04
C VAL A 87 9.91 6.18 -4.51
N ALA A 88 9.46 4.97 -4.21
CA ALA A 88 8.21 4.45 -4.75
C ALA A 88 6.99 5.21 -4.20
N PHE A 89 6.93 5.41 -2.89
CA PHE A 89 5.78 6.07 -2.26
C PHE A 89 5.69 7.55 -2.60
N SER A 90 6.82 8.28 -2.63
CA SER A 90 6.82 9.69 -3.06
C SER A 90 6.46 9.84 -4.54
N SER A 91 6.90 8.92 -5.40
CA SER A 91 6.50 8.89 -6.82
C SER A 91 5.01 8.66 -6.98
N TYR A 92 4.44 7.71 -6.22
CA TYR A 92 3.00 7.44 -6.20
C TYR A 92 2.21 8.67 -5.73
N LEU A 93 2.60 9.32 -4.64
CA LEU A 93 1.92 10.51 -4.14
C LEU A 93 2.04 11.70 -5.09
N THR A 94 3.18 11.86 -5.76
CA THR A 94 3.35 12.88 -6.81
C THR A 94 2.41 12.62 -7.99
N LEU A 95 2.31 11.36 -8.43
CA LEU A 95 1.36 10.97 -9.46
C LEU A 95 -0.08 11.26 -9.03
N LEU A 96 -0.43 10.88 -7.80
CA LEU A 96 -1.74 11.12 -7.19
C LEU A 96 -2.12 12.61 -7.19
N GLY A 97 -1.17 13.49 -6.89
CA GLY A 97 -1.38 14.93 -6.95
C GLY A 97 -1.61 15.46 -8.36
N ARG A 98 -0.93 14.87 -9.37
CA ARG A 98 -1.04 15.28 -10.77
C ARG A 98 -2.33 14.82 -11.46
N ILE A 99 -2.71 13.55 -11.26
CA ILE A 99 -3.85 12.93 -11.98
C ILE A 99 -5.10 12.79 -11.12
N GLY A 100 -5.00 13.07 -9.82
CA GLY A 100 -6.07 12.94 -8.84
C GLY A 100 -6.22 11.54 -8.26
N ALA A 101 -6.84 11.46 -7.06
CA ALA A 101 -6.97 10.23 -6.29
C ALA A 101 -7.71 9.10 -7.04
N SER A 102 -8.79 9.44 -7.76
CA SER A 102 -9.58 8.45 -8.51
C SER A 102 -8.78 7.77 -9.62
N ARG A 103 -7.97 8.53 -10.38
CA ARG A 103 -7.14 7.97 -11.45
C ARG A 103 -5.91 7.25 -10.90
N ALA A 104 -5.30 7.74 -9.83
CA ALA A 104 -4.17 7.09 -9.18
C ALA A 104 -4.55 5.75 -8.55
N ALA A 105 -5.80 5.58 -8.08
CA ALA A 105 -6.29 4.31 -7.57
C ALA A 105 -6.20 3.17 -8.60
N TYR A 106 -6.27 3.47 -9.90
CA TYR A 106 -6.10 2.44 -10.94
C TYR A 106 -4.65 1.96 -11.05
N ALA A 107 -3.69 2.82 -10.76
CA ALA A 107 -2.29 2.42 -10.73
C ALA A 107 -2.03 1.37 -9.63
N THR A 108 -2.69 1.49 -8.47
CA THR A 108 -2.55 0.50 -7.39
C THR A 108 -3.17 -0.85 -7.73
N ALA A 109 -4.19 -0.90 -8.57
CA ALA A 109 -4.79 -2.15 -9.02
C ALA A 109 -3.88 -2.96 -9.96
N ILE A 110 -2.86 -2.33 -10.55
CA ILE A 110 -1.87 -3.00 -11.40
C ILE A 110 -0.76 -3.67 -10.55
N PHE A 111 -0.53 -3.24 -9.31
CA PHE A 111 0.54 -3.78 -8.47
C PHE A 111 0.41 -5.28 -8.17
N PRO A 112 -0.77 -5.83 -7.79
CA PRO A 112 -0.89 -7.27 -7.53
C PRO A 112 -0.52 -8.16 -8.72
N PRO A 113 -0.95 -7.89 -9.98
CA PRO A 113 -0.48 -8.62 -11.16
C PRO A 113 1.03 -8.63 -11.32
N PHE A 114 1.67 -7.45 -11.18
CA PHE A 114 3.13 -7.36 -11.28
C PHE A 114 3.84 -8.08 -10.14
N ALA A 115 3.32 -7.97 -8.90
CA ALA A 115 3.86 -8.68 -7.76
C ALA A 115 3.82 -10.21 -7.98
N LEU A 116 2.71 -10.74 -8.50
CA LEU A 116 2.58 -12.15 -8.84
C LEU A 116 3.58 -12.60 -9.92
N LEU A 117 3.80 -11.80 -10.95
CA LEU A 117 4.78 -12.10 -11.99
C LEU A 117 6.21 -12.14 -11.44
N ILE A 118 6.57 -11.16 -10.61
CA ILE A 118 7.90 -11.09 -9.97
C ILE A 118 8.09 -12.28 -9.01
N SER A 119 7.08 -12.56 -8.17
CA SER A 119 7.11 -13.68 -7.23
C SER A 119 7.22 -15.03 -7.97
N THR A 120 6.56 -15.17 -9.10
CA THR A 120 6.69 -16.37 -9.96
C THR A 120 8.12 -16.53 -10.47
N ALA A 121 8.74 -15.44 -10.92
CA ALA A 121 10.08 -15.48 -11.51
C ALA A 121 11.19 -15.60 -10.45
N ALA A 122 11.05 -14.93 -9.29
CA ALA A 122 12.10 -14.83 -8.28
C ALA A 122 11.97 -15.86 -7.17
N GLU A 123 10.75 -16.26 -6.80
CA GLU A 123 10.44 -17.09 -5.64
C GLU A 123 9.85 -18.46 -6.02
N GLY A 124 9.62 -18.71 -7.32
CA GLY A 124 9.02 -19.95 -7.79
C GLY A 124 7.56 -20.12 -7.34
N TYR A 125 6.82 -19.00 -7.20
CA TYR A 125 5.43 -19.02 -6.78
C TYR A 125 4.59 -19.95 -7.67
N GLN A 126 3.88 -20.89 -7.06
CA GLN A 126 2.97 -21.78 -7.76
C GLN A 126 1.59 -21.16 -7.87
N TRP A 127 1.13 -20.97 -9.09
CA TRP A 127 -0.17 -20.39 -9.37
C TRP A 127 -1.30 -21.27 -8.87
N SER A 128 -2.11 -20.76 -7.96
CA SER A 128 -3.35 -21.43 -7.57
C SER A 128 -4.43 -21.23 -8.64
N GLY A 129 -5.38 -22.15 -8.74
CA GLY A 129 -6.51 -22.02 -9.66
C GLY A 129 -7.29 -20.70 -9.45
N TYR A 130 -7.35 -20.22 -8.22
CA TYR A 130 -7.98 -18.93 -7.88
C TYR A 130 -7.22 -17.73 -8.44
N ALA A 131 -5.90 -17.79 -8.51
CA ALA A 131 -5.08 -16.72 -9.08
C ALA A 131 -5.30 -16.58 -10.59
N PHE A 132 -5.49 -17.70 -11.29
CA PHE A 132 -5.82 -17.72 -12.73
C PHE A 132 -7.19 -17.09 -13.06
N ILE A 133 -8.14 -17.12 -12.13
CA ILE A 133 -9.46 -16.50 -12.30
C ILE A 133 -9.42 -15.05 -11.81
N GLY A 134 -8.81 -14.79 -10.66
CA GLY A 134 -8.80 -13.47 -10.03
C GLY A 134 -8.02 -12.42 -10.85
N LEU A 135 -6.88 -12.82 -11.42
CA LEU A 135 -6.04 -11.91 -12.19
C LEU A 135 -6.74 -11.33 -13.43
N PRO A 136 -7.37 -12.15 -14.32
CA PRO A 136 -8.15 -11.62 -15.43
C PRO A 136 -9.32 -10.76 -14.99
N MET A 137 -10.00 -11.09 -13.90
CA MET A 137 -11.11 -10.28 -13.37
C MET A 137 -10.65 -8.88 -12.95
N VAL A 138 -9.49 -8.78 -12.28
CA VAL A 138 -8.90 -7.48 -11.91
C VAL A 138 -8.53 -6.69 -13.16
N LEU A 139 -7.88 -7.31 -14.14
CA LEU A 139 -7.48 -6.67 -15.39
C LEU A 139 -8.70 -6.18 -16.19
N LEU A 140 -9.74 -7.00 -16.30
CA LEU A 140 -11.00 -6.60 -16.94
C LEU A 140 -11.66 -5.42 -16.23
N GLY A 141 -11.67 -5.42 -14.89
CA GLY A 141 -12.16 -4.29 -14.10
C GLY A 141 -11.43 -2.99 -14.43
N ILE A 142 -10.11 -3.02 -14.49
CA ILE A 142 -9.27 -1.87 -14.86
C ILE A 142 -9.59 -1.39 -16.27
N ILE A 143 -9.71 -2.30 -17.25
CA ILE A 143 -10.01 -1.96 -18.64
C ILE A 143 -11.38 -1.29 -18.75
N ILE A 144 -12.42 -1.86 -18.13
CA ILE A 144 -13.79 -1.32 -18.17
C ILE A 144 -13.85 0.11 -17.61
N ILE A 145 -13.16 0.36 -16.52
CA ILE A 145 -13.13 1.66 -15.87
C ILE A 145 -12.38 2.69 -16.74
N ASN A 146 -11.24 2.30 -17.32
CA ASN A 146 -10.48 3.18 -18.20
C ASN A 146 -11.26 3.52 -19.50
N LEU A 147 -11.99 2.58 -20.06
CA LEU A 147 -12.84 2.84 -21.23
C LEU A 147 -13.98 3.82 -20.92
N ARG A 148 -14.53 3.79 -19.71
CA ARG A 148 -15.54 4.78 -19.29
C ARG A 148 -14.94 6.16 -19.06
N ALA A 149 -13.75 6.24 -18.46
CA ALA A 149 -13.05 7.51 -18.23
C ALA A 149 -12.59 8.19 -19.53
N ALA A 150 -12.35 7.44 -20.58
CA ALA A 150 -11.98 7.97 -21.90
C ALA A 150 -13.20 8.52 -22.70
N ARG A 151 -14.42 8.18 -22.27
CA ARG A 151 -15.67 8.63 -22.94
C ARG A 151 -16.37 9.79 -22.22
N ALA A 152 -15.89 10.16 -21.03
CA ALA A 152 -16.40 11.29 -20.23
C ALA A 152 -15.46 12.50 -20.30
#